data_3cee9740e927754f3ef84af158f320b7
#
_entry.id   3cee9740e927754f3ef84af158f320b7
#
_cell.length_a   1.000
_cell.length_b   1.000
_cell.length_c   1.000
_cell.angle_alpha   90.00
_cell.angle_beta   90.00
_cell.angle_gamma   90.00
#
_symmetry.space_group_name_H-M   'P 1'
#
loop_
_entity.id
_entity.type
_entity.pdbx_description
1 polymer ?
#
loop_
_entity_poly.entity_id
_entity_poly.type
_entity_poly.pdbx_seq_one_letter_code
_entity_poly.pdbx_strand_id
1 'polypeptide(L)'
;MTHIPPSMAMRQEQALALIEEFSFGVLVSEGLQATHLPFLLNRNEGEHGTLYGHLARANPHWRGLDGQRVLTIFNGPHAYISPTWYAQKPAVPTWNYAVVHIEGTLELLDSSVTHEILDKTLAKYEPALLDDPETLSDALRDKLLPAIVGFRIRIHEIHGKAKLGQHRSQEDQAGVAAGLCDSNNPQARQLWRYMQSISLDTEE
;
A
#
# COMPACT_ATOMS: atom_id res chain seq x y z
N MET A 1 -5.71 1.78 16.40
CA MET A 1 -5.78 3.01 15.54
C MET A 1 -4.49 3.79 15.65
N THR A 2 -3.86 4.19 14.55
CA THR A 2 -2.63 5.01 14.59
C THR A 2 -2.99 6.47 14.87
N HIS A 3 -2.13 7.17 15.62
CA HIS A 3 -2.31 8.62 15.84
C HIS A 3 -1.97 9.41 14.58
N ILE A 4 -2.93 10.17 14.04
CA ILE A 4 -2.76 11.00 12.85
C ILE A 4 -3.11 12.46 13.19
N PRO A 5 -2.11 13.34 13.32
CA PRO A 5 -2.37 14.78 13.43
C PRO A 5 -3.09 15.30 12.18
N PRO A 6 -4.03 16.25 12.31
CA PRO A 6 -4.76 16.78 11.13
C PRO A 6 -3.87 17.26 9.99
N SER A 7 -2.74 17.90 10.30
CA SER A 7 -1.76 18.38 9.31
C SER A 7 -1.00 17.27 8.58
N MET A 8 -1.14 16.02 9.00
CA MET A 8 -0.48 14.84 8.40
C MET A 8 -1.50 13.85 7.84
N ALA A 9 -2.80 14.13 7.94
CA ALA A 9 -3.84 13.28 7.40
C ALA A 9 -3.87 13.37 5.87
N MET A 10 -3.94 12.23 5.22
CA MET A 10 -4.18 12.15 3.77
C MET A 10 -5.67 12.29 3.47
N ARG A 11 -6.00 12.90 2.35
CA ARG A 11 -7.34 12.75 1.75
C ARG A 11 -7.50 11.29 1.28
N GLN A 12 -8.75 10.83 1.19
CA GLN A 12 -9.04 9.45 0.76
C GLN A 12 -8.40 9.14 -0.60
N GLU A 13 -8.48 10.04 -1.57
CA GLU A 13 -7.88 9.87 -2.90
C GLU A 13 -6.37 9.64 -2.85
N GLN A 14 -5.67 10.40 -2.01
CA GLN A 14 -4.22 10.26 -1.82
C GLN A 14 -3.86 8.92 -1.17
N ALA A 15 -4.68 8.46 -0.22
CA ALA A 15 -4.49 7.16 0.42
C ALA A 15 -4.72 6.00 -0.56
N LEU A 16 -5.77 6.08 -1.38
CA LEU A 16 -6.04 5.06 -2.41
C LEU A 16 -4.96 5.05 -3.50
N ALA A 17 -4.46 6.22 -3.93
CA ALA A 17 -3.35 6.32 -4.87
C ALA A 17 -2.07 5.67 -4.30
N LEU A 18 -1.77 5.90 -3.02
CA LEU A 18 -0.63 5.25 -2.36
C LEU A 18 -0.77 3.72 -2.34
N ILE A 19 -1.97 3.19 -2.08
CA ILE A 19 -2.21 1.73 -2.09
C ILE A 19 -1.98 1.15 -3.49
N GLU A 20 -2.39 1.85 -4.56
CA GLU A 20 -2.18 1.39 -5.93
C GLU A 20 -0.71 1.34 -6.33
N GLU A 21 0.06 2.34 -5.91
CA GLU A 21 1.50 2.42 -6.18
C GLU A 21 2.29 1.44 -5.31
N PHE A 22 1.95 1.34 -4.01
CA PHE A 22 2.63 0.50 -3.01
C PHE A 22 1.72 -0.64 -2.56
N SER A 23 1.33 -1.49 -3.48
CA SER A 23 0.30 -2.51 -3.27
C SER A 23 0.74 -3.74 -2.49
N PHE A 24 2.02 -3.87 -2.12
CA PHE A 24 2.50 -4.94 -1.25
C PHE A 24 2.32 -4.53 0.22
N GLY A 25 1.34 -5.13 0.89
CA GLY A 25 0.91 -4.75 2.23
C GLY A 25 1.00 -5.90 3.24
N VAL A 26 0.63 -5.60 4.46
CA VAL A 26 0.58 -6.55 5.58
C VAL A 26 -0.87 -6.73 6.01
N LEU A 27 -1.42 -7.93 5.85
CA LEU A 27 -2.69 -8.35 6.44
C LEU A 27 -2.46 -8.74 7.89
N VAL A 28 -3.18 -8.11 8.80
CA VAL A 28 -3.15 -8.40 10.25
C VAL A 28 -4.56 -8.77 10.69
N SER A 29 -4.68 -9.89 11.40
CA SER A 29 -5.93 -10.36 11.97
C SER A 29 -5.91 -10.40 13.50
N GLU A 30 -7.04 -10.72 14.08
CA GLU A 30 -7.15 -10.99 15.51
C GLU A 30 -6.16 -12.07 15.93
N GLY A 31 -5.62 -12.00 17.13
CA GLY A 31 -4.57 -12.91 17.62
C GLY A 31 -3.15 -12.57 17.12
N LEU A 32 -2.97 -11.38 16.52
CA LEU A 32 -1.67 -10.84 16.08
C LEU A 32 -1.00 -11.66 14.95
N GLN A 33 -1.77 -12.39 14.16
CA GLN A 33 -1.25 -13.03 12.97
C GLN A 33 -1.05 -11.98 11.86
N ALA A 34 0.07 -12.05 11.15
CA ALA A 34 0.42 -11.13 10.08
C ALA A 34 0.95 -11.89 8.86
N THR A 35 0.50 -11.50 7.68
CA THR A 35 0.98 -12.04 6.39
C THR A 35 1.20 -10.91 5.40
N HIS A 36 2.36 -10.91 4.73
CA HIS A 36 2.69 -9.98 3.68
C HIS A 36 2.17 -10.49 2.35
N LEU A 37 1.43 -9.65 1.62
CA LEU A 37 0.74 -10.02 0.38
C LEU A 37 0.72 -8.83 -0.61
N PRO A 38 0.71 -9.09 -1.91
CA PRO A 38 0.25 -8.11 -2.89
C PRO A 38 -1.28 -7.99 -2.82
N PHE A 39 -1.76 -6.77 -2.98
CA PHE A 39 -3.19 -6.46 -3.02
C PHE A 39 -3.57 -5.81 -4.35
N LEU A 40 -4.78 -6.06 -4.79
CA LEU A 40 -5.43 -5.36 -5.88
C LEU A 40 -6.56 -4.50 -5.30
N LEU A 41 -6.52 -3.19 -5.53
CA LEU A 41 -7.58 -2.27 -5.14
C LEU A 41 -8.59 -2.12 -6.28
N ASN A 42 -9.88 -2.28 -5.96
CA ASN A 42 -10.99 -1.85 -6.81
C ASN A 42 -11.69 -0.65 -6.17
N ARG A 43 -11.41 0.56 -6.67
CA ARG A 43 -11.96 1.81 -6.12
C ARG A 43 -13.46 1.93 -6.30
N ASN A 44 -14.03 1.26 -7.32
CA ASN A 44 -15.42 1.42 -7.73
C ASN A 44 -16.36 0.41 -7.06
N GLU A 45 -15.88 -0.36 -6.10
CA GLU A 45 -16.66 -1.38 -5.41
C GLU A 45 -16.77 -1.07 -3.93
N GLY A 46 -18.00 -0.86 -3.45
CA GLY A 46 -18.29 -0.43 -2.08
C GLY A 46 -18.09 1.07 -1.86
N GLU A 47 -18.32 1.53 -0.65
CA GLU A 47 -18.27 2.96 -0.30
C GLU A 47 -16.85 3.53 -0.34
N HIS A 48 -15.87 2.72 0.08
CA HIS A 48 -14.46 3.14 0.21
C HIS A 48 -13.51 2.32 -0.66
N GLY A 49 -14.06 1.49 -1.57
CA GLY A 49 -13.30 0.52 -2.35
C GLY A 49 -13.25 -0.86 -1.69
N THR A 50 -12.70 -1.81 -2.45
CA THR A 50 -12.51 -3.21 -2.01
C THR A 50 -11.09 -3.64 -2.35
N LEU A 51 -10.41 -4.26 -1.39
CA LEU A 51 -9.11 -4.90 -1.60
C LEU A 51 -9.30 -6.37 -1.93
N TYR A 52 -8.51 -6.87 -2.86
CA TYR A 52 -8.45 -8.27 -3.23
C TYR A 52 -7.05 -8.83 -3.03
N GLY A 53 -6.97 -10.09 -2.67
CA GLY A 53 -5.71 -10.80 -2.50
C GLY A 53 -5.92 -12.31 -2.43
N HIS A 54 -4.82 -13.02 -2.27
CA HIS A 54 -4.86 -14.45 -2.01
C HIS A 54 -3.77 -14.87 -1.04
N LEU A 55 -4.01 -15.94 -0.33
CA LEU A 55 -3.08 -16.63 0.57
C LEU A 55 -2.73 -17.99 -0.05
N ALA A 56 -1.50 -18.45 0.16
CA ALA A 56 -1.23 -19.86 -0.08
C ALA A 56 -2.11 -20.72 0.84
N ARG A 57 -2.74 -21.77 0.32
CA ARG A 57 -3.59 -22.67 1.12
C ARG A 57 -2.82 -23.35 2.25
N ALA A 58 -1.50 -23.53 2.08
CA ALA A 58 -0.62 -24.05 3.12
C ALA A 58 -0.39 -23.05 4.27
N ASN A 59 -0.59 -21.75 4.08
CA ASN A 59 -0.53 -20.75 5.14
C ASN A 59 -1.80 -20.85 5.99
N PRO A 60 -1.73 -21.23 7.27
CA PRO A 60 -2.93 -21.43 8.09
C PRO A 60 -3.69 -20.14 8.41
N HIS A 61 -3.12 -18.96 8.13
CA HIS A 61 -3.70 -17.66 8.48
C HIS A 61 -5.10 -17.45 7.89
N TRP A 62 -5.43 -18.02 6.71
CA TRP A 62 -6.76 -17.90 6.12
C TRP A 62 -7.88 -18.57 6.91
N ARG A 63 -7.52 -19.53 7.81
CA ARG A 63 -8.52 -20.29 8.58
C ARG A 63 -9.16 -19.36 9.61
N GLY A 64 -10.47 -19.26 9.54
CA GLY A 64 -11.24 -18.42 10.45
C GLY A 64 -11.23 -16.92 10.11
N LEU A 65 -10.68 -16.50 8.96
CA LEU A 65 -10.73 -15.09 8.54
C LEU A 65 -12.07 -14.68 7.93
N ASP A 66 -12.88 -15.63 7.46
CA ASP A 66 -14.16 -15.32 6.82
C ASP A 66 -15.10 -14.56 7.75
N GLY A 67 -15.58 -13.40 7.32
CA GLY A 67 -16.38 -12.49 8.12
C GLY A 67 -15.64 -11.72 9.22
N GLN A 68 -14.32 -11.88 9.36
CA GLN A 68 -13.54 -11.20 10.41
C GLN A 68 -13.16 -9.77 10.03
N ARG A 69 -13.11 -8.90 11.05
CA ARG A 69 -12.44 -7.60 10.90
C ARG A 69 -10.94 -7.80 10.83
N VAL A 70 -10.32 -7.12 9.88
CA VAL A 70 -8.88 -7.17 9.66
C VAL A 70 -8.31 -5.77 9.51
N LEU A 71 -7.01 -5.65 9.77
CA LEU A 71 -6.21 -4.48 9.47
C LEU A 71 -5.26 -4.81 8.33
N THR A 72 -5.23 -3.96 7.30
CA THR A 72 -4.21 -4.03 6.25
C THR A 72 -3.35 -2.78 6.29
N ILE A 73 -2.03 -2.95 6.28
CA ILE A 73 -1.06 -1.85 6.37
C ILE A 73 -0.28 -1.78 5.07
N PHE A 74 -0.30 -0.61 4.43
CA PHE A 74 0.51 -0.30 3.26
C PHE A 74 1.58 0.70 3.64
N ASN A 75 2.84 0.30 3.43
CA ASN A 75 3.97 1.17 3.65
C ASN A 75 4.34 1.84 2.34
N GLY A 76 4.19 3.15 2.29
CA GLY A 76 4.74 3.98 1.23
C GLY A 76 6.23 4.30 1.48
N PRO A 77 6.80 5.25 0.73
CA PRO A 77 8.20 5.60 0.85
C PRO A 77 8.48 6.27 2.20
N HIS A 78 9.70 6.03 2.69
CA HIS A 78 10.16 6.57 3.97
C HIS A 78 11.68 6.75 3.96
N ALA A 79 12.16 7.75 4.69
CA ALA A 79 13.60 7.97 4.87
C ALA A 79 13.92 8.74 6.16
N TYR A 80 15.13 8.52 6.65
CA TYR A 80 15.74 9.35 7.68
C TYR A 80 16.01 10.75 7.12
N ILE A 81 15.71 11.77 7.92
CA ILE A 81 15.95 13.18 7.62
C ILE A 81 17.03 13.71 8.55
N SER A 82 18.16 14.09 7.94
CA SER A 82 19.29 14.65 8.67
C SER A 82 18.99 16.06 9.16
N PRO A 83 19.32 16.39 10.41
CA PRO A 83 19.22 17.77 10.88
C PRO A 83 20.20 18.71 10.19
N THR A 84 21.23 18.19 9.48
CA THR A 84 22.17 19.00 8.72
C THR A 84 21.53 19.63 7.48
N TRP A 85 20.46 19.06 6.97
CA TRP A 85 19.73 19.56 5.79
C TRP A 85 18.83 20.77 6.08
N TYR A 86 18.46 20.99 7.36
CA TYR A 86 17.66 22.16 7.73
C TYR A 86 18.50 23.44 7.70
N ALA A 87 17.92 24.53 7.24
CA ALA A 87 18.51 25.85 7.30
C ALA A 87 18.52 26.37 8.76
N GLN A 88 17.43 26.14 9.49
CA GLN A 88 17.29 26.60 10.86
C GLN A 88 17.96 25.65 11.87
N LYS A 89 18.69 26.22 12.84
CA LYS A 89 19.37 25.50 13.91
C LYS A 89 18.97 26.07 15.27
N PRO A 90 18.95 25.27 16.35
CA PRO A 90 19.23 23.83 16.39
C PRO A 90 18.10 22.99 15.79
N ALA A 91 18.42 21.81 15.24
CA ALA A 91 17.46 20.89 14.68
C ALA A 91 17.74 19.44 15.13
N VAL A 92 16.72 18.61 15.14
CA VAL A 92 16.79 17.20 15.54
C VAL A 92 16.53 16.28 14.35
N PRO A 93 17.14 15.08 14.33
CA PRO A 93 16.84 14.09 13.30
C PRO A 93 15.39 13.60 13.40
N THR A 94 14.85 13.17 12.25
CA THR A 94 13.52 12.57 12.20
C THR A 94 13.39 11.59 11.04
N TRP A 95 12.22 10.99 10.89
CA TRP A 95 11.81 10.23 9.72
C TRP A 95 10.65 10.93 9.04
N ASN A 96 10.72 11.01 7.72
CA ASN A 96 9.57 11.29 6.86
C ASN A 96 9.09 9.97 6.26
N TYR A 97 7.75 9.83 6.17
CA TYR A 97 7.12 8.61 5.68
C TYR A 97 5.67 8.85 5.28
N ALA A 98 5.17 7.96 4.44
CA ALA A 98 3.75 7.82 4.11
C ALA A 98 3.29 6.40 4.43
N VAL A 99 2.09 6.25 4.98
CA VAL A 99 1.51 4.95 5.35
C VAL A 99 0.00 5.02 5.29
N VAL A 100 -0.64 3.91 4.89
CA VAL A 100 -2.10 3.78 4.91
C VAL A 100 -2.48 2.53 5.69
N HIS A 101 -3.39 2.69 6.63
CA HIS A 101 -4.05 1.62 7.36
C HIS A 101 -5.49 1.49 6.86
N ILE A 102 -5.89 0.29 6.50
CA ILE A 102 -7.24 -0.06 6.08
C ILE A 102 -7.84 -0.97 7.13
N GLU A 103 -9.00 -0.61 7.65
CA GLU A 103 -9.84 -1.51 8.43
C GLU A 103 -11.02 -1.97 7.56
N GLY A 104 -11.29 -3.26 7.58
CA GLY A 104 -12.36 -3.84 6.77
C GLY A 104 -12.77 -5.22 7.23
N THR A 105 -13.78 -5.78 6.57
CA THR A 105 -14.22 -7.17 6.76
C THR A 105 -13.67 -8.02 5.63
N LEU A 106 -12.95 -9.09 5.98
CA LEU A 106 -12.44 -10.06 5.03
C LEU A 106 -13.50 -11.12 4.75
N GLU A 107 -13.68 -11.45 3.49
CA GLU A 107 -14.55 -12.52 3.00
C GLU A 107 -13.74 -13.43 2.07
N LEU A 108 -13.83 -14.73 2.31
CA LEU A 108 -13.22 -15.72 1.42
C LEU A 108 -14.00 -15.80 0.11
N LEU A 109 -13.28 -16.04 -0.98
CA LEU A 109 -13.84 -16.12 -2.33
C LEU A 109 -13.87 -17.58 -2.79
N ASP A 110 -14.84 -17.89 -3.63
CA ASP A 110 -14.86 -19.14 -4.37
C ASP A 110 -13.77 -19.17 -5.47
N SER A 111 -13.58 -20.33 -6.07
CA SER A 111 -12.52 -20.55 -7.06
C SER A 111 -12.73 -19.72 -8.34
N SER A 112 -13.97 -19.49 -8.76
CA SER A 112 -14.26 -18.76 -9.99
C SER A 112 -13.91 -17.28 -9.84
N VAL A 113 -14.32 -16.64 -8.74
CA VAL A 113 -13.97 -15.25 -8.44
C VAL A 113 -12.48 -15.11 -8.18
N THR A 114 -11.86 -16.10 -7.51
CA THR A 114 -10.40 -16.11 -7.29
C THR A 114 -9.65 -16.10 -8.62
N HIS A 115 -10.09 -16.88 -9.62
CA HIS A 115 -9.50 -16.90 -10.95
C HIS A 115 -9.56 -15.53 -11.63
N GLU A 116 -10.74 -14.89 -11.62
CA GLU A 116 -10.92 -13.53 -12.18
C GLU A 116 -9.98 -12.50 -11.53
N ILE A 117 -9.75 -12.59 -10.22
CA ILE A 117 -8.85 -11.69 -9.50
C ILE A 117 -7.39 -11.94 -9.87
N LEU A 118 -7.00 -13.18 -10.11
CA LEU A 118 -5.68 -13.49 -10.64
C LEU A 118 -5.45 -12.88 -12.01
N ASP A 119 -6.45 -12.95 -12.92
CA ASP A 119 -6.38 -12.32 -14.24
C ASP A 119 -6.22 -10.81 -14.16
N LYS A 120 -6.99 -10.16 -13.29
CA LYS A 120 -6.86 -8.72 -13.03
C LYS A 120 -5.49 -8.37 -12.45
N THR A 121 -4.92 -9.26 -11.63
CA THR A 121 -3.57 -9.09 -11.07
C THR A 121 -2.52 -9.21 -12.16
N LEU A 122 -2.62 -10.20 -13.05
CA LEU A 122 -1.76 -10.34 -14.22
C LEU A 122 -1.87 -9.13 -15.15
N ALA A 123 -3.10 -8.68 -15.44
CA ALA A 123 -3.34 -7.50 -16.26
C ALA A 123 -2.68 -6.23 -15.69
N LYS A 124 -2.58 -6.13 -14.37
CA LYS A 124 -1.91 -5.00 -13.70
C LYS A 124 -0.38 -5.06 -13.82
N TYR A 125 0.22 -6.24 -13.62
CA TYR A 125 1.68 -6.35 -13.45
C TYR A 125 2.39 -6.82 -14.71
N GLU A 126 1.75 -7.72 -15.48
CA GLU A 126 2.35 -8.33 -16.66
C GLU A 126 1.26 -8.78 -17.65
N PRO A 127 0.56 -7.82 -18.28
CA PRO A 127 -0.57 -8.13 -19.16
C PRO A 127 -0.24 -9.08 -20.31
N ALA A 128 1.02 -9.09 -20.78
CA ALA A 128 1.45 -9.98 -21.86
C ALA A 128 1.31 -11.48 -21.52
N LEU A 129 1.34 -11.86 -20.24
CA LEU A 129 1.15 -13.25 -19.82
C LEU A 129 -0.27 -13.77 -20.05
N LEU A 130 -1.25 -12.91 -20.19
CA LEU A 130 -2.63 -13.32 -20.50
C LEU A 130 -2.76 -13.90 -21.91
N ASP A 131 -1.87 -13.49 -22.82
CA ASP A 131 -1.83 -13.92 -24.22
C ASP A 131 -0.66 -14.88 -24.52
N ASP A 132 0.06 -15.36 -23.47
CA ASP A 132 1.20 -16.27 -23.60
C ASP A 132 0.92 -17.65 -22.97
N PRO A 133 0.20 -18.55 -23.69
CA PRO A 133 -0.11 -19.89 -23.20
C PRO A 133 1.12 -20.82 -23.12
N GLU A 134 2.26 -20.47 -23.74
CA GLU A 134 3.49 -21.24 -23.62
C GLU A 134 4.11 -21.07 -22.25
N THR A 135 4.06 -19.84 -21.70
CA THR A 135 4.56 -19.54 -20.35
C THR A 135 3.51 -19.84 -19.28
N LEU A 136 2.24 -19.46 -19.49
CA LEU A 136 1.18 -19.58 -18.49
C LEU A 136 -0.12 -20.12 -19.14
N SER A 137 -0.18 -21.44 -19.37
CA SER A 137 -1.37 -22.07 -19.94
C SER A 137 -2.54 -22.10 -18.96
N ASP A 138 -3.77 -22.10 -19.47
CA ASP A 138 -4.99 -22.25 -18.66
C ASP A 138 -4.96 -23.55 -17.84
N ALA A 139 -4.50 -24.65 -18.43
CA ALA A 139 -4.36 -25.93 -17.73
C ALA A 139 -3.41 -25.86 -16.53
N LEU A 140 -2.33 -25.07 -16.62
CA LEU A 140 -1.42 -24.82 -15.50
C LEU A 140 -2.09 -23.98 -14.43
N ARG A 141 -2.82 -22.93 -14.83
CA ARG A 141 -3.55 -22.03 -13.93
C ARG A 141 -4.61 -22.78 -13.15
N ASP A 142 -5.43 -23.60 -13.83
CA ASP A 142 -6.46 -24.47 -13.20
C ASP A 142 -5.85 -25.47 -12.23
N LYS A 143 -4.71 -26.06 -12.58
CA LYS A 143 -3.98 -26.98 -11.71
C LYS A 143 -3.47 -26.31 -10.43
N LEU A 144 -3.06 -25.04 -10.50
CA LEU A 144 -2.47 -24.32 -9.38
C LEU A 144 -3.52 -23.60 -8.50
N LEU A 145 -4.69 -23.27 -9.05
CA LEU A 145 -5.75 -22.57 -8.34
C LEU A 145 -6.14 -23.20 -6.99
N PRO A 146 -6.24 -24.51 -6.83
CA PRO A 146 -6.53 -25.15 -5.54
C PRO A 146 -5.45 -24.92 -4.46
N ALA A 147 -4.24 -24.49 -4.84
CA ALA A 147 -3.15 -24.23 -3.90
C ALA A 147 -3.23 -22.86 -3.22
N ILE A 148 -4.21 -22.04 -3.59
CA ILE A 148 -4.44 -20.71 -3.02
C ILE A 148 -5.85 -20.57 -2.44
N VAL A 149 -6.05 -19.51 -1.65
CA VAL A 149 -7.33 -19.09 -1.09
C VAL A 149 -7.48 -17.62 -1.40
N GLY A 150 -8.38 -17.28 -2.32
CA GLY A 150 -8.73 -15.91 -2.65
C GLY A 150 -9.58 -15.29 -1.55
N PHE A 151 -9.43 -13.99 -1.37
CA PHE A 151 -10.26 -13.21 -0.46
C PHE A 151 -10.47 -11.80 -0.99
N ARG A 152 -11.52 -11.14 -0.47
CA ARG A 152 -11.70 -9.70 -0.56
C ARG A 152 -11.80 -9.08 0.82
N ILE A 153 -11.47 -7.79 0.92
CA ILE A 153 -11.68 -6.99 2.12
C ILE A 153 -12.55 -5.81 1.73
N ARG A 154 -13.79 -5.78 2.23
CA ARG A 154 -14.63 -4.59 2.12
C ARG A 154 -14.11 -3.53 3.07
N ILE A 155 -13.69 -2.40 2.51
CA ILE A 155 -13.09 -1.30 3.27
C ILE A 155 -14.18 -0.58 4.05
N HIS A 156 -13.96 -0.40 5.35
CA HIS A 156 -14.82 0.41 6.24
C HIS A 156 -14.16 1.73 6.58
N GLU A 157 -12.86 1.73 6.86
CA GLU A 157 -12.12 2.92 7.26
C GLU A 157 -10.76 2.97 6.59
N ILE A 158 -10.36 4.19 6.20
CA ILE A 158 -9.06 4.49 5.58
C ILE A 158 -8.34 5.51 6.44
N HIS A 159 -7.17 5.16 6.95
CA HIS A 159 -6.34 6.01 7.79
C HIS A 159 -4.99 6.25 7.10
N GLY A 160 -4.92 7.30 6.28
CA GLY A 160 -3.70 7.71 5.59
C GLY A 160 -2.91 8.75 6.38
N LYS A 161 -1.61 8.55 6.53
CA LYS A 161 -0.70 9.48 7.19
C LYS A 161 0.52 9.77 6.33
N ALA A 162 0.74 11.06 6.03
CA ALA A 162 1.91 11.58 5.35
C ALA A 162 2.65 12.55 6.27
N LYS A 163 3.69 12.08 6.95
CA LYS A 163 4.59 12.92 7.75
C LYS A 163 5.79 13.30 6.89
N LEU A 164 5.76 14.48 6.27
CA LEU A 164 6.71 14.88 5.23
C LEU A 164 7.43 16.21 5.54
N GLY A 165 7.25 16.73 6.74
CA GLY A 165 7.87 18.00 7.13
C GLY A 165 7.07 19.23 6.71
N GLN A 166 5.77 19.08 6.40
CA GLN A 166 4.89 20.16 5.90
C GLN A 166 4.72 21.34 6.86
N HIS A 167 5.09 21.19 8.14
CA HIS A 167 5.11 22.25 9.14
C HIS A 167 6.42 23.06 9.17
N ARG A 168 7.41 22.67 8.36
CA ARG A 168 8.73 23.31 8.29
C ARG A 168 8.68 24.55 7.38
N SER A 169 9.66 25.45 7.57
CA SER A 169 9.83 26.60 6.66
C SER A 169 10.16 26.14 5.23
N GLN A 170 9.95 27.01 4.25
CA GLN A 170 10.26 26.69 2.86
C GLN A 170 11.73 26.37 2.65
N GLU A 171 12.63 27.09 3.35
CA GLU A 171 14.08 26.86 3.31
C GLU A 171 14.45 25.47 3.87
N ASP A 172 13.81 25.06 4.99
CA ASP A 172 14.01 23.74 5.57
C ASP A 172 13.50 22.63 4.63
N GLN A 173 12.32 22.84 4.02
CA GLN A 173 11.77 21.89 3.06
C GLN A 173 12.64 21.75 1.80
N ALA A 174 13.17 22.87 1.28
CA ALA A 174 14.10 22.86 0.15
C ALA A 174 15.39 22.12 0.48
N GLY A 175 15.95 22.33 1.67
CA GLY A 175 17.15 21.63 2.12
C GLY A 175 16.93 20.11 2.28
N VAL A 176 15.75 19.71 2.81
CA VAL A 176 15.36 18.29 2.89
C VAL A 176 15.20 17.69 1.49
N ALA A 177 14.53 18.38 0.57
CA ALA A 177 14.35 17.93 -0.81
C ALA A 177 15.69 17.70 -1.53
N ALA A 178 16.64 18.65 -1.40
CA ALA A 178 17.98 18.50 -1.94
C ALA A 178 18.72 17.31 -1.32
N GLY A 179 18.71 17.17 0.02
CA GLY A 179 19.37 16.07 0.70
C GLY A 179 18.82 14.68 0.35
N LEU A 180 17.51 14.57 0.13
CA LEU A 180 16.87 13.34 -0.33
C LEU A 180 17.20 13.01 -1.80
N CYS A 181 17.18 14.02 -2.68
CA CYS A 181 17.50 13.90 -4.10
C CYS A 181 18.94 13.41 -4.31
N ASP A 182 19.90 14.01 -3.60
CA ASP A 182 21.33 13.72 -3.70
C ASP A 182 21.76 12.44 -2.96
N SER A 183 20.83 11.83 -2.24
CA SER A 183 21.11 10.61 -1.45
C SER A 183 21.43 9.42 -2.33
N ASN A 184 22.45 8.64 -1.96
CA ASN A 184 22.73 7.33 -2.55
C ASN A 184 21.74 6.23 -2.12
N ASN A 185 20.89 6.48 -1.11
CA ASN A 185 19.87 5.54 -0.67
C ASN A 185 18.64 5.58 -1.63
N PRO A 186 18.32 4.45 -2.29
CA PRO A 186 17.15 4.39 -3.19
C PRO A 186 15.84 4.77 -2.51
N GLN A 187 15.64 4.42 -1.23
CA GLN A 187 14.43 4.76 -0.47
C GLN A 187 14.30 6.27 -0.26
N ALA A 188 15.41 6.96 -0.01
CA ALA A 188 15.41 8.41 0.11
C ALA A 188 14.98 9.10 -1.19
N ARG A 189 15.51 8.64 -2.34
CA ARG A 189 15.10 9.14 -3.66
C ARG A 189 13.64 8.79 -4.00
N GLN A 190 13.15 7.63 -3.55
CA GLN A 190 11.74 7.26 -3.72
C GLN A 190 10.83 8.20 -2.91
N LEU A 191 11.21 8.50 -1.65
CA LEU A 191 10.49 9.48 -0.84
C LEU A 191 10.50 10.87 -1.49
N TRP A 192 11.63 11.33 -2.01
CA TRP A 192 11.72 12.60 -2.72
C TRP A 192 10.74 12.67 -3.90
N ARG A 193 10.69 11.63 -4.76
CA ARG A 193 9.75 11.58 -5.89
C ARG A 193 8.31 11.62 -5.43
N TYR A 194 7.96 10.88 -4.39
CA TYR A 194 6.63 10.90 -3.80
C TYR A 194 6.25 12.28 -3.27
N MET A 195 7.17 12.96 -2.56
CA MET A 195 6.94 14.32 -2.08
C MET A 195 6.71 15.32 -3.23
N GLN A 196 7.38 15.14 -4.36
CA GLN A 196 7.15 15.96 -5.56
C GLN A 196 5.77 15.69 -6.16
N SER A 197 5.35 14.43 -6.29
CA SER A 197 4.05 14.09 -6.89
C SER A 197 2.87 14.66 -6.11
N ILE A 198 2.88 14.57 -4.78
CA ILE A 198 1.79 15.10 -3.95
C ILE A 198 1.78 16.63 -3.84
N SER A 199 2.91 17.31 -4.09
CA SER A 199 2.97 18.77 -4.12
C SER A 199 2.29 19.35 -5.37
N LEU A 200 2.32 18.62 -6.48
CA LEU A 200 1.61 18.97 -7.71
C LEU A 200 0.09 18.83 -7.58
N ASP A 201 -0.38 17.90 -6.73
CA ASP A 201 -1.81 17.66 -6.49
C ASP A 201 -2.46 18.69 -5.56
N THR A 202 -1.68 19.60 -4.96
CA THR A 202 -2.18 20.63 -4.04
C THR A 202 -2.38 21.99 -4.72
N GLU A 203 -1.99 22.15 -6.00
CA GLU A 203 -2.12 23.39 -6.76
C GLU A 203 -3.37 23.42 -7.67
N GLU A 204 -4.24 22.40 -7.65
CA GLU A 204 -5.57 22.35 -8.26
C GLU A 204 -6.68 22.55 -7.20
#